data_b8ce393e693e26af5dd67d90833e03f0
#
_entry.id   b8ce393e693e26af5dd67d90833e03f0
#
_cell.length_a   1.000
_cell.length_b   1.000
_cell.length_c   1.000
_cell.angle_alpha   90.00
_cell.angle_beta   90.00
_cell.angle_gamma   90.00
#
_symmetry.space_group_name_H-M   'P 1'
#
loop_
_entity.id
_entity.type
_entity.pdbx_description
1 polymer ?
#
loop_
_entity_poly.entity_id
_entity_poly.type
_entity_poly.pdbx_seq_one_letter_code
_entity_poly.pdbx_strand_id
1 'polypeptide(L)'
;MLAAGALLAPLAACGDSSGRIPLSSVAPPTIRVHLGETTEAVGIGVPDAWEAVSTAGRPWRAEGSNLAGLASVGAGGIVLQGAATGADTIRIHPASAFTLQLGGERLAYRGDLLVHRKGQKLVLVNEVDLETYVAGVIVNEIGDAQAPSAYRAQSVVARSYAYSRWRASPDATFHVYDTQSSQVYRGVSLPSRAVVTYGDLEKRTAETRGVILTWRGESFPTYYASTCGGHTTQPVTSQLDPGGATEPLGGVPCSYCTPSKYFTWTETVSVAKLLEALKPRGVAPPLRAIEYTKVGRGGWVGEVTVTFGNGRTKVVPGTDFRSAAGLRSMNVEPPTPMPDGTLVFRGKGWGHGVGMCQVGCQEMARKGYVADQILRYYYPGAEFTRLY
;
A
#
# COMPACT_ATOMS: atom_id res chain seq x y z
N MET A 1 26.13 2.51 -41.58
CA MET A 1 25.77 2.20 -40.19
C MET A 1 25.50 3.51 -39.49
N LEU A 2 24.25 3.94 -39.43
CA LEU A 2 23.82 5.16 -38.78
C LEU A 2 23.06 4.75 -37.52
N ALA A 3 23.62 5.05 -36.36
CA ALA A 3 22.97 4.89 -35.05
C ALA A 3 21.98 6.03 -34.86
N ALA A 4 20.71 5.72 -34.84
CA ALA A 4 19.65 6.66 -34.49
C ALA A 4 19.66 6.85 -32.96
N GLY A 5 20.27 7.94 -32.49
CA GLY A 5 20.13 8.41 -31.12
C GLY A 5 18.74 8.98 -30.91
N ALA A 6 17.87 8.28 -30.21
CA ALA A 6 16.62 8.84 -29.74
C ALA A 6 16.94 9.87 -28.64
N LEU A 7 16.81 11.15 -28.96
CA LEU A 7 16.81 12.24 -27.98
C LEU A 7 15.58 12.09 -27.08
N LEU A 8 15.84 11.70 -25.83
CA LEU A 8 14.86 11.77 -24.74
C LEU A 8 14.62 13.25 -24.41
N ALA A 9 13.44 13.76 -24.72
CA ALA A 9 13.00 15.05 -24.23
C ALA A 9 12.85 15.00 -22.70
N PRO A 10 13.41 15.95 -21.94
CA PRO A 10 13.22 16.00 -20.49
C PRO A 10 11.77 16.36 -20.15
N LEU A 11 11.34 16.03 -18.92
CA LEU A 11 10.08 16.46 -18.28
C LEU A 11 9.91 18.00 -18.20
N ALA A 12 10.34 18.72 -19.18
CA ALA A 12 10.37 20.16 -19.23
C ALA A 12 9.38 20.70 -20.26
N ALA A 13 8.14 20.37 -20.20
CA ALA A 13 7.20 21.03 -21.10
C ALA A 13 5.84 21.29 -20.46
N CYS A 14 5.83 21.83 -19.25
CA CYS A 14 4.73 22.64 -18.73
C CYS A 14 5.29 23.55 -17.63
N GLY A 15 6.32 24.30 -17.90
CA GLY A 15 6.87 25.30 -17.00
C GLY A 15 7.00 26.65 -17.72
N ASP A 16 6.76 27.72 -17.00
CA ASP A 16 7.18 29.05 -17.40
C ASP A 16 8.72 29.07 -17.53
N SER A 17 9.26 30.12 -18.03
CA SER A 17 10.73 30.31 -18.21
C SER A 17 11.55 30.20 -16.91
N SER A 18 10.92 29.99 -15.74
CA SER A 18 11.55 29.79 -14.45
C SER A 18 11.68 28.30 -14.07
N GLY A 19 11.20 27.35 -14.88
CA GLY A 19 11.21 25.92 -14.59
C GLY A 19 10.26 25.49 -13.48
N ARG A 20 9.37 26.38 -13.02
CA ARG A 20 8.33 26.07 -12.02
C ARG A 20 7.09 25.51 -12.70
N ILE A 21 6.62 24.38 -12.21
CA ILE A 21 5.35 23.80 -12.61
C ILE A 21 4.24 24.67 -12.01
N PRO A 22 3.29 25.21 -12.81
CA PRO A 22 2.20 26.01 -12.27
C PRO A 22 1.39 25.16 -11.27
N LEU A 23 1.08 25.70 -10.11
CA LEU A 23 0.16 25.09 -9.18
C LEU A 23 -1.25 25.19 -9.77
N SER A 24 -1.91 24.05 -9.98
CA SER A 24 -3.31 24.02 -10.37
C SER A 24 -4.20 24.59 -9.24
N SER A 25 -5.24 25.32 -9.60
CA SER A 25 -6.26 25.79 -8.67
C SER A 25 -7.26 24.68 -8.29
N VAL A 26 -7.20 23.54 -8.96
CA VAL A 26 -8.08 22.39 -8.67
C VAL A 26 -7.62 21.72 -7.38
N ALA A 27 -8.58 21.48 -6.48
CA ALA A 27 -8.30 20.77 -5.24
C ALA A 27 -7.95 19.29 -5.50
N PRO A 28 -7.04 18.70 -4.71
CA PRO A 28 -6.79 17.27 -4.76
C PRO A 28 -8.08 16.48 -4.45
N PRO A 29 -8.27 15.29 -5.05
CA PRO A 29 -9.36 14.42 -4.67
C PRO A 29 -9.20 13.95 -3.22
N THR A 30 -10.31 13.68 -2.55
CA THR A 30 -10.34 13.17 -1.18
C THR A 30 -10.24 11.65 -1.18
N ILE A 31 -9.33 11.11 -0.39
CA ILE A 31 -9.12 9.67 -0.21
C ILE A 31 -9.70 9.24 1.14
N ARG A 32 -10.44 8.14 1.14
CA ARG A 32 -10.95 7.48 2.35
C ARG A 32 -10.08 6.29 2.68
N VAL A 33 -9.45 6.34 3.86
CA VAL A 33 -8.50 5.33 4.36
C VAL A 33 -9.15 4.56 5.50
N HIS A 34 -9.28 3.24 5.34
CA HIS A 34 -9.74 2.36 6.41
C HIS A 34 -8.65 2.24 7.49
N LEU A 35 -8.95 2.71 8.69
CA LEU A 35 -8.02 2.68 9.84
C LEU A 35 -8.21 1.47 10.76
N GLY A 36 -9.33 0.77 10.64
CA GLY A 36 -9.62 -0.43 11.40
C GLY A 36 -11.08 -0.61 11.78
N GLU A 37 -11.37 -1.77 12.35
CA GLU A 37 -12.68 -2.14 12.92
C GLU A 37 -12.53 -2.62 14.35
N THR A 38 -13.49 -2.30 15.22
CA THR A 38 -13.49 -2.75 16.62
C THR A 38 -14.90 -2.87 17.17
N THR A 39 -15.08 -3.78 18.12
CA THR A 39 -16.27 -3.86 18.99
C THR A 39 -16.09 -3.08 20.29
N GLU A 40 -14.88 -2.65 20.58
CA GLU A 40 -14.53 -1.89 21.78
C GLU A 40 -14.69 -0.39 21.54
N ALA A 41 -14.76 0.36 22.64
CA ALA A 41 -14.74 1.82 22.59
C ALA A 41 -13.37 2.33 22.10
N VAL A 42 -13.40 3.37 21.28
CA VAL A 42 -12.22 3.98 20.64
C VAL A 42 -11.97 5.35 21.22
N GLY A 43 -10.73 5.61 21.64
CA GLY A 43 -10.30 6.94 22.10
C GLY A 43 -10.11 7.90 20.93
N ILE A 44 -10.82 9.04 20.97
CA ILE A 44 -10.71 10.13 19.99
C ILE A 44 -10.29 11.39 20.74
N GLY A 45 -9.26 12.07 20.21
CA GLY A 45 -8.82 13.37 20.71
C GLY A 45 -8.72 14.38 19.58
N VAL A 46 -9.27 15.59 19.80
CA VAL A 46 -9.07 16.76 18.94
C VAL A 46 -8.61 17.91 19.83
N PRO A 47 -7.41 18.45 19.66
CA PRO A 47 -6.85 19.43 20.58
C PRO A 47 -7.43 20.83 20.43
N ASP A 48 -8.14 21.10 19.35
CA ASP A 48 -8.69 22.41 19.00
C ASP A 48 -10.21 22.35 18.72
N ALA A 49 -10.73 23.29 17.95
CA ALA A 49 -12.15 23.32 17.57
C ALA A 49 -12.49 22.11 16.70
N TRP A 50 -13.69 21.58 16.90
CA TRP A 50 -14.23 20.48 16.14
C TRP A 50 -15.75 20.61 15.95
N GLU A 51 -16.23 20.03 14.87
CA GLU A 51 -17.64 19.80 14.59
C GLU A 51 -17.85 18.30 14.34
N ALA A 52 -18.98 17.77 14.79
CA ALA A 52 -19.40 16.42 14.45
C ALA A 52 -20.84 16.42 13.98
N VAL A 53 -21.12 15.76 12.85
CA VAL A 53 -22.44 15.67 12.24
C VAL A 53 -22.76 14.24 11.85
N SER A 54 -24.03 13.86 11.95
CA SER A 54 -24.50 12.62 11.34
C SER A 54 -24.54 12.72 9.83
N THR A 55 -24.05 11.69 9.14
CA THR A 55 -24.15 11.56 7.67
C THR A 55 -25.06 10.40 7.26
N ALA A 56 -25.43 9.52 8.21
CA ALA A 56 -26.43 8.48 8.03
C ALA A 56 -27.11 8.15 9.37
N GLY A 57 -28.37 7.81 9.32
CA GLY A 57 -29.21 7.54 10.48
C GLY A 57 -29.97 8.81 10.93
N ARG A 58 -30.22 8.95 12.23
CA ARG A 58 -30.95 10.10 12.79
C ARG A 58 -30.10 11.38 12.69
N PRO A 59 -30.68 12.53 12.31
CA PRO A 59 -29.97 13.81 12.31
C PRO A 59 -29.43 14.15 13.72
N TRP A 60 -28.15 14.45 13.78
CA TRP A 60 -27.45 14.81 15.01
C TRP A 60 -26.26 15.74 14.68
N ARG A 61 -25.97 16.68 15.57
CA ARG A 61 -24.82 17.58 15.47
C ARG A 61 -24.27 17.88 16.87
N ALA A 62 -22.98 18.02 16.97
CA ALA A 62 -22.27 18.57 18.13
C ALA A 62 -21.04 19.34 17.67
N GLU A 63 -20.60 20.28 18.48
CA GLU A 63 -19.40 21.08 18.23
C GLU A 63 -18.74 21.45 19.57
N GLY A 64 -17.49 21.81 19.53
CA GLY A 64 -16.76 22.21 20.73
C GLY A 64 -15.29 22.47 20.47
N SER A 65 -14.55 22.58 21.56
CA SER A 65 -13.08 22.62 21.55
C SER A 65 -12.53 21.54 22.48
N ASN A 66 -11.37 21.00 22.14
CA ASN A 66 -10.69 20.00 22.95
C ASN A 66 -11.54 18.73 23.19
N LEU A 67 -11.86 17.99 22.12
CA LEU A 67 -12.49 16.67 22.24
C LEU A 67 -11.49 15.69 22.88
N ALA A 68 -11.87 15.11 24.01
CA ALA A 68 -11.15 14.02 24.64
C ALA A 68 -12.18 12.99 25.12
N GLY A 69 -12.52 12.02 24.27
CA GLY A 69 -13.64 11.14 24.54
C GLY A 69 -13.55 9.78 23.84
N LEU A 70 -14.57 8.98 24.13
CA LEU A 70 -14.73 7.66 23.54
C LEU A 70 -15.87 7.67 22.55
N ALA A 71 -15.68 6.95 21.44
CA ALA A 71 -16.74 6.52 20.55
C ALA A 71 -17.01 5.02 20.77
N SER A 72 -18.28 4.63 20.83
CA SER A 72 -18.71 3.23 20.98
C SER A 72 -20.02 2.96 20.26
N VAL A 73 -20.42 1.68 20.17
CA VAL A 73 -21.73 1.29 19.67
C VAL A 73 -22.73 1.26 20.82
N GLY A 74 -23.85 1.98 20.67
CA GLY A 74 -24.99 1.94 21.58
C GLY A 74 -26.21 1.25 20.95
N ALA A 75 -27.27 1.09 21.74
CA ALA A 75 -28.52 0.43 21.31
C ALA A 75 -29.19 1.15 20.11
N GLY A 76 -29.10 2.48 20.04
CA GLY A 76 -29.74 3.30 19.01
C GLY A 76 -28.77 3.94 18.00
N GLY A 77 -27.50 3.52 17.93
CA GLY A 77 -26.53 4.15 17.04
C GLY A 77 -25.15 4.31 17.71
N ILE A 78 -24.35 5.22 17.16
CA ILE A 78 -23.04 5.57 17.74
C ILE A 78 -23.26 6.40 19.03
N VAL A 79 -22.44 6.15 20.02
CA VAL A 79 -22.32 6.95 21.24
C VAL A 79 -20.99 7.70 21.18
N LEU A 80 -21.01 9.04 21.30
CA LEU A 80 -19.82 9.88 21.36
C LEU A 80 -19.77 10.61 22.70
N GLN A 81 -18.66 10.50 23.46
CA GLN A 81 -18.50 11.09 24.80
C GLN A 81 -19.68 10.76 25.76
N GLY A 82 -20.22 9.55 25.68
CA GLY A 82 -21.38 9.15 26.50
C GLY A 82 -22.74 9.61 25.98
N ALA A 83 -22.81 10.50 24.99
CA ALA A 83 -24.04 10.97 24.38
C ALA A 83 -24.45 10.06 23.23
N ALA A 84 -25.69 9.54 23.25
CA ALA A 84 -26.27 8.76 22.15
C ALA A 84 -26.59 9.69 20.96
N THR A 85 -25.98 9.44 19.82
CA THR A 85 -26.20 10.25 18.63
C THR A 85 -27.46 9.85 17.85
N GLY A 86 -27.89 8.59 17.96
CA GLY A 86 -28.93 7.99 17.14
C GLY A 86 -28.52 7.81 15.67
N ALA A 87 -27.28 8.04 15.34
CA ALA A 87 -26.75 7.97 13.99
C ALA A 87 -25.97 6.64 13.74
N ASP A 88 -26.03 6.15 12.52
CA ASP A 88 -25.23 5.01 12.06
C ASP A 88 -23.89 5.43 11.45
N THR A 89 -23.76 6.71 11.10
CA THR A 89 -22.49 7.30 10.66
C THR A 89 -22.38 8.72 11.17
N ILE A 90 -21.25 9.06 11.79
CA ILE A 90 -20.88 10.42 12.14
C ILE A 90 -19.58 10.82 11.46
N ARG A 91 -19.49 12.08 11.07
CA ARG A 91 -18.26 12.74 10.59
C ARG A 91 -17.78 13.66 11.69
N ILE A 92 -16.55 13.57 12.10
CA ILE A 92 -15.87 14.50 13.00
C ILE A 92 -14.87 15.29 12.17
N HIS A 93 -15.06 16.59 12.11
CA HIS A 93 -14.23 17.55 11.40
C HIS A 93 -13.40 18.36 12.42
N PRO A 94 -12.08 18.08 12.56
CA PRO A 94 -11.20 18.85 13.41
C PRO A 94 -10.71 20.11 12.69
N ALA A 95 -10.43 21.19 13.40
CA ALA A 95 -9.85 22.39 12.79
C ALA A 95 -8.42 22.15 12.27
N SER A 96 -7.64 21.26 12.88
CA SER A 96 -6.27 20.94 12.46
C SER A 96 -6.00 19.44 12.29
N ALA A 97 -6.16 18.66 13.36
CA ALA A 97 -5.87 17.24 13.38
C ALA A 97 -6.64 16.53 14.48
N PHE A 98 -6.81 15.21 14.35
CA PHE A 98 -7.33 14.36 15.42
C PHE A 98 -6.33 13.24 15.78
N THR A 99 -6.46 12.71 16.99
CA THR A 99 -5.78 11.49 17.40
C THR A 99 -6.79 10.36 17.57
N LEU A 100 -6.37 9.17 17.18
CA LEU A 100 -7.14 7.94 17.32
C LEU A 100 -6.32 6.93 18.12
N GLN A 101 -6.93 6.33 19.16
CA GLN A 101 -6.33 5.24 19.90
C GLN A 101 -7.06 3.94 19.56
N LEU A 102 -6.39 3.07 18.83
CA LEU A 102 -6.91 1.80 18.34
C LEU A 102 -5.84 0.71 18.50
N GLY A 103 -6.21 -0.47 19.00
CA GLY A 103 -5.28 -1.61 19.12
C GLY A 103 -4.02 -1.33 19.98
N GLY A 104 -4.10 -0.42 20.95
CA GLY A 104 -2.97 -0.02 21.80
C GLY A 104 -2.06 1.06 21.21
N GLU A 105 -2.22 1.43 19.93
CA GLU A 105 -1.50 2.54 19.30
C GLU A 105 -2.33 3.83 19.32
N ARG A 106 -1.64 4.95 19.50
CA ARG A 106 -2.21 6.30 19.36
C ARG A 106 -1.53 7.01 18.20
N LEU A 107 -2.28 7.30 17.14
CA LEU A 107 -1.78 7.97 15.96
C LEU A 107 -2.55 9.27 15.73
N ALA A 108 -1.88 10.23 15.08
CA ALA A 108 -2.45 11.53 14.71
C ALA A 108 -2.70 11.59 13.20
N TYR A 109 -3.83 12.20 12.82
CA TYR A 109 -4.30 12.29 11.44
C TYR A 109 -4.78 13.70 11.12
N ARG A 110 -4.63 14.14 9.88
CA ARG A 110 -5.32 15.31 9.32
C ARG A 110 -6.55 14.88 8.53
N GLY A 111 -7.42 15.84 8.20
CA GLY A 111 -8.70 15.57 7.53
C GLY A 111 -9.77 15.12 8.52
N ASP A 112 -10.84 14.52 8.02
CA ASP A 112 -11.99 14.12 8.80
C ASP A 112 -11.88 12.68 9.31
N LEU A 113 -12.49 12.40 10.45
CA LEU A 113 -12.75 11.06 10.93
C LEU A 113 -14.21 10.70 10.66
N LEU A 114 -14.44 9.67 9.85
CA LEU A 114 -15.73 9.03 9.69
C LEU A 114 -15.81 7.82 10.60
N VAL A 115 -16.83 7.76 11.43
CA VAL A 115 -17.13 6.62 12.30
C VAL A 115 -18.41 5.99 11.79
N HIS A 116 -18.34 4.77 11.28
CA HIS A 116 -19.47 4.01 10.79
C HIS A 116 -19.82 2.89 11.76
N ARG A 117 -21.10 2.70 12.01
CA ARG A 117 -21.61 1.53 12.72
C ARG A 117 -21.93 0.42 11.73
N LYS A 118 -21.36 -0.77 11.95
CA LYS A 118 -21.66 -1.97 11.18
C LYS A 118 -22.02 -3.10 12.16
N GLY A 119 -23.31 -3.23 12.45
CA GLY A 119 -23.78 -4.13 13.50
C GLY A 119 -23.27 -3.69 14.88
N GLN A 120 -22.50 -4.53 15.54
CA GLN A 120 -21.88 -4.24 16.85
C GLN A 120 -20.42 -3.71 16.73
N LYS A 121 -19.98 -3.36 15.52
CA LYS A 121 -18.65 -2.83 15.28
C LYS A 121 -18.69 -1.36 14.88
N LEU A 122 -17.64 -0.64 15.23
CA LEU A 122 -17.25 0.61 14.62
C LEU A 122 -16.27 0.32 13.48
N VAL A 123 -16.46 0.95 12.32
CA VAL A 123 -15.50 1.03 11.22
C VAL A 123 -15.00 2.47 11.16
N LEU A 124 -13.70 2.64 11.25
CA LEU A 124 -13.03 3.94 11.35
C LEU A 124 -12.36 4.27 10.03
N VAL A 125 -12.67 5.43 9.47
CA VAL A 125 -12.17 5.86 8.17
C VAL A 125 -11.65 7.29 8.29
N ASN A 126 -10.42 7.53 7.86
CA ASN A 126 -9.90 8.88 7.69
C ASN A 126 -10.20 9.37 6.27
N GLU A 127 -10.90 10.48 6.15
CA GLU A 127 -11.14 11.16 4.89
C GLU A 127 -10.18 12.34 4.77
N VAL A 128 -9.26 12.29 3.81
CA VAL A 128 -8.12 13.19 3.73
C VAL A 128 -7.81 13.53 2.27
N ASP A 129 -7.28 14.72 1.98
CA ASP A 129 -6.82 15.05 0.63
C ASP A 129 -5.64 14.16 0.20
N LEU A 130 -5.56 13.91 -1.12
CA LEU A 130 -4.60 12.97 -1.69
C LEU A 130 -3.15 13.35 -1.39
N GLU A 131 -2.79 14.64 -1.33
CA GLU A 131 -1.39 15.05 -1.08
C GLU A 131 -0.99 14.81 0.39
N THR A 132 -1.88 15.13 1.32
CA THR A 132 -1.70 14.82 2.75
C THR A 132 -1.60 13.30 2.98
N TYR A 133 -2.44 12.51 2.28
CA TYR A 133 -2.34 11.05 2.30
C TYR A 133 -0.97 10.56 1.83
N VAL A 134 -0.50 11.04 0.67
CA VAL A 134 0.80 10.64 0.09
C VAL A 134 1.95 10.99 1.04
N ALA A 135 1.94 12.17 1.66
CA ALA A 135 2.95 12.54 2.66
C ALA A 135 2.99 11.58 3.85
N GLY A 136 1.82 11.12 4.32
CA GLY A 136 1.70 10.14 5.42
C GLY A 136 2.12 8.71 5.05
N VAL A 137 2.18 8.39 3.75
CA VAL A 137 2.59 7.06 3.25
C VAL A 137 4.11 6.97 3.09
N ILE A 138 4.76 8.00 2.52
CA ILE A 138 6.12 7.89 1.97
C ILE A 138 7.14 7.39 2.96
N VAL A 139 7.24 7.99 4.16
CA VAL A 139 8.27 7.61 5.14
C VAL A 139 8.09 6.19 5.65
N ASN A 140 6.84 5.74 5.73
CA ASN A 140 6.51 4.40 6.21
C ASN A 140 6.81 3.32 5.15
N GLU A 141 6.86 3.72 3.88
CA GLU A 141 7.12 2.82 2.76
C GLU A 141 8.61 2.73 2.40
N ILE A 142 9.34 3.85 2.32
CA ILE A 142 10.73 3.83 1.86
C ILE A 142 11.75 4.31 2.91
N GLY A 143 11.30 4.68 4.11
CA GLY A 143 12.15 5.25 5.16
C GLY A 143 12.49 6.73 4.91
N ASP A 144 13.29 7.30 5.79
CA ASP A 144 13.50 8.74 5.91
C ASP A 144 14.85 9.27 5.39
N ALA A 145 15.80 8.39 5.08
CA ALA A 145 17.16 8.75 4.65
C ALA A 145 17.41 8.47 3.16
N GLN A 146 16.48 8.90 2.29
CA GLN A 146 16.58 8.61 0.85
C GLN A 146 16.99 9.82 0.02
N ALA A 147 17.57 9.54 -1.16
CA ALA A 147 17.86 10.56 -2.15
C ALA A 147 16.55 11.23 -2.66
N PRO A 148 16.55 12.54 -2.99
CA PRO A 148 15.35 13.25 -3.45
C PRO A 148 14.60 12.56 -4.59
N SER A 149 15.32 11.98 -5.55
CA SER A 149 14.70 11.24 -6.68
C SER A 149 13.90 10.02 -6.25
N ALA A 150 14.31 9.33 -5.16
CA ALA A 150 13.56 8.19 -4.62
C ALA A 150 12.24 8.65 -3.98
N TYR A 151 12.25 9.77 -3.23
CA TYR A 151 11.02 10.35 -2.68
C TYR A 151 10.06 10.79 -3.78
N ARG A 152 10.55 11.47 -4.83
CA ARG A 152 9.74 11.89 -5.97
C ARG A 152 9.11 10.69 -6.68
N ALA A 153 9.89 9.65 -6.96
CA ALA A 153 9.39 8.43 -7.59
C ALA A 153 8.34 7.74 -6.73
N GLN A 154 8.59 7.55 -5.42
CA GLN A 154 7.64 6.94 -4.50
C GLN A 154 6.37 7.78 -4.36
N SER A 155 6.48 9.13 -4.36
CA SER A 155 5.32 10.04 -4.29
C SER A 155 4.40 9.86 -5.48
N VAL A 156 4.96 9.82 -6.70
CA VAL A 156 4.18 9.61 -7.93
C VAL A 156 3.50 8.25 -7.90
N VAL A 157 4.21 7.19 -7.50
CA VAL A 157 3.68 5.83 -7.44
C VAL A 157 2.58 5.72 -6.38
N ALA A 158 2.81 6.25 -5.16
CA ALA A 158 1.82 6.20 -4.09
C ALA A 158 0.54 6.97 -4.46
N ARG A 159 0.70 8.15 -5.08
CA ARG A 159 -0.41 8.97 -5.58
C ARG A 159 -1.20 8.26 -6.68
N SER A 160 -0.51 7.69 -7.67
CA SER A 160 -1.13 6.96 -8.77
C SER A 160 -1.92 5.76 -8.28
N TYR A 161 -1.38 4.99 -7.33
CA TYR A 161 -2.08 3.87 -6.71
C TYR A 161 -3.36 4.33 -6.00
N ALA A 162 -3.26 5.28 -5.09
CA ALA A 162 -4.42 5.77 -4.34
C ALA A 162 -5.49 6.39 -5.26
N TYR A 163 -5.07 7.16 -6.26
CA TYR A 163 -5.96 7.73 -7.27
C TYR A 163 -6.67 6.65 -8.09
N SER A 164 -5.97 5.61 -8.52
CA SER A 164 -6.57 4.50 -9.28
C SER A 164 -7.63 3.76 -8.44
N ARG A 165 -7.38 3.58 -7.13
CA ARG A 165 -8.34 2.95 -6.21
C ARG A 165 -9.58 3.81 -6.01
N TRP A 166 -9.40 5.12 -5.84
CA TRP A 166 -10.50 6.09 -5.77
C TRP A 166 -11.32 6.09 -7.08
N ARG A 167 -10.66 6.16 -8.23
CA ARG A 167 -11.33 6.15 -9.55
C ARG A 167 -12.16 4.89 -9.80
N ALA A 168 -11.69 3.75 -9.33
CA ALA A 168 -12.40 2.46 -9.50
C ALA A 168 -13.70 2.39 -8.66
N SER A 169 -13.80 3.12 -7.55
CA SER A 169 -14.96 3.08 -6.65
C SER A 169 -15.07 4.38 -5.84
N PRO A 170 -15.42 5.52 -6.46
CA PRO A 170 -15.39 6.83 -5.79
C PRO A 170 -16.37 6.93 -4.62
N ASP A 171 -17.48 6.19 -4.67
CA ASP A 171 -18.52 6.19 -3.64
C ASP A 171 -18.32 5.10 -2.56
N ALA A 172 -17.23 4.33 -2.63
CA ALA A 172 -16.96 3.31 -1.62
C ALA A 172 -16.83 3.92 -0.21
N THR A 173 -17.17 3.15 0.83
CA THR A 173 -16.97 3.58 2.22
C THR A 173 -15.51 3.96 2.49
N PHE A 174 -14.57 3.23 1.88
CA PHE A 174 -13.16 3.55 1.84
C PHE A 174 -12.51 3.05 0.55
N HIS A 175 -11.39 3.65 0.15
CA HIS A 175 -10.68 3.36 -1.09
C HIS A 175 -9.45 2.48 -0.86
N VAL A 176 -8.78 2.66 0.27
CA VAL A 176 -7.53 2.00 0.62
C VAL A 176 -7.51 1.61 2.10
N TYR A 177 -6.68 0.62 2.45
CA TYR A 177 -6.34 0.27 3.82
C TYR A 177 -5.05 1.00 4.25
N ASP A 178 -4.89 1.22 5.54
CA ASP A 178 -3.70 1.82 6.17
C ASP A 178 -2.54 0.83 6.36
N THR A 179 -2.67 -0.38 5.86
CA THR A 179 -1.74 -1.50 6.01
C THR A 179 -1.09 -1.91 4.68
N GLN A 180 -0.20 -2.89 4.73
CA GLN A 180 0.40 -3.52 3.55
C GLN A 180 -0.60 -4.12 2.54
N SER A 181 -1.89 -4.23 2.90
CA SER A 181 -2.95 -4.61 1.97
C SER A 181 -3.21 -3.55 0.89
N SER A 182 -2.85 -2.31 1.17
CA SER A 182 -2.81 -1.19 0.23
C SER A 182 -1.48 -0.46 0.33
N GLN A 183 -1.35 0.49 1.26
CA GLN A 183 -0.14 1.28 1.51
C GLN A 183 -0.05 1.57 3.01
N VAL A 184 1.14 1.47 3.60
CA VAL A 184 1.32 1.74 5.04
C VAL A 184 1.12 3.23 5.30
N TYR A 185 -0.01 3.58 5.91
CA TYR A 185 -0.40 4.94 6.23
C TYR A 185 -0.54 5.11 7.75
N ARG A 186 0.14 6.10 8.31
CA ARG A 186 0.12 6.40 9.76
C ARG A 186 -0.25 7.86 10.04
N GLY A 187 -1.02 8.46 9.15
CA GLY A 187 -1.41 9.87 9.26
C GLY A 187 -0.21 10.79 9.26
N VAL A 188 -0.16 11.71 10.22
CA VAL A 188 0.98 12.64 10.42
C VAL A 188 1.99 12.11 11.44
N SER A 189 1.77 10.91 11.98
CA SER A 189 2.67 10.27 12.94
C SER A 189 3.86 9.67 12.20
N LEU A 190 5.06 9.99 12.67
CA LEU A 190 6.31 9.46 12.12
C LEU A 190 6.85 8.34 13.01
N PRO A 191 7.63 7.39 12.46
CA PRO A 191 8.39 6.47 13.28
C PRO A 191 9.24 7.22 14.32
N SER A 192 9.35 6.71 15.53
CA SER A 192 10.06 7.37 16.65
C SER A 192 11.53 7.70 16.35
N ARG A 193 12.14 7.00 15.38
CA ARG A 193 13.52 7.21 14.91
C ARG A 193 13.63 8.05 13.63
N ALA A 194 12.53 8.63 13.15
CA ALA A 194 12.56 9.43 11.93
C ALA A 194 13.42 10.67 12.11
N VAL A 195 14.29 10.94 11.13
CA VAL A 195 15.17 12.13 11.10
C VAL A 195 14.58 13.28 10.29
N VAL A 196 13.41 13.07 9.67
CA VAL A 196 12.64 14.09 8.93
C VAL A 196 11.40 14.49 9.71
N THR A 197 10.92 15.71 9.51
CA THR A 197 9.62 16.16 10.02
C THR A 197 8.52 15.85 9.01
N TYR A 198 7.26 15.83 9.46
CA TYR A 198 6.13 15.70 8.54
C TYR A 198 6.10 16.87 7.52
N GLY A 199 6.44 18.09 7.93
CA GLY A 199 6.55 19.23 7.03
C GLY A 199 7.64 19.08 5.95
N ASP A 200 8.73 18.34 6.23
CA ASP A 200 9.73 18.01 5.21
C ASP A 200 9.17 17.02 4.18
N LEU A 201 8.34 16.07 4.62
CA LEU A 201 7.67 15.14 3.70
C LEU A 201 6.66 15.88 2.82
N GLU A 202 5.87 16.79 3.38
CA GLU A 202 4.96 17.63 2.60
C GLU A 202 5.70 18.43 1.52
N LYS A 203 6.84 19.04 1.84
CA LYS A 203 7.67 19.73 0.85
C LYS A 203 8.17 18.80 -0.25
N ARG A 204 8.65 17.62 0.10
CA ARG A 204 9.15 16.62 -0.87
C ARG A 204 8.05 16.08 -1.78
N THR A 205 6.84 15.83 -1.24
CA THR A 205 5.68 15.40 -2.04
C THR A 205 5.17 16.49 -2.96
N ALA A 206 5.21 17.76 -2.49
CA ALA A 206 4.77 18.91 -3.27
C ALA A 206 5.58 19.11 -4.58
N GLU A 207 6.83 18.63 -4.64
CA GLU A 207 7.66 18.69 -5.85
C GLU A 207 7.03 17.89 -7.02
N THR A 208 6.20 16.88 -6.73
CA THR A 208 5.49 16.08 -7.73
C THR A 208 3.97 16.20 -7.61
N ARG A 209 3.48 17.31 -7.01
CA ARG A 209 2.06 17.53 -6.77
C ARG A 209 1.21 17.25 -8.01
N GLY A 210 0.15 16.47 -7.84
CA GLY A 210 -0.80 16.12 -8.89
C GLY A 210 -0.27 15.21 -9.98
N VAL A 211 1.02 14.85 -10.00
CA VAL A 211 1.57 13.96 -11.02
C VAL A 211 1.26 12.50 -10.70
N ILE A 212 0.65 11.81 -11.65
CA ILE A 212 0.38 10.37 -11.63
C ILE A 212 0.94 9.69 -12.88
N LEU A 213 1.03 8.36 -12.82
CA LEU A 213 1.24 7.52 -13.99
C LEU A 213 -0.09 7.09 -14.58
N THR A 214 -0.19 7.19 -15.90
CA THR A 214 -1.31 6.69 -16.70
C THR A 214 -0.80 5.74 -17.77
N TRP A 215 -1.68 4.94 -18.33
CA TRP A 215 -1.42 4.12 -19.50
C TRP A 215 -2.62 4.20 -20.44
N ARG A 216 -2.36 4.64 -21.68
CA ARG A 216 -3.42 4.92 -22.66
C ARG A 216 -4.47 5.91 -22.14
N GLY A 217 -4.02 6.91 -21.38
CA GLY A 217 -4.89 7.94 -20.81
C GLY A 217 -5.63 7.53 -19.52
N GLU A 218 -5.56 6.26 -19.10
CA GLU A 218 -6.25 5.75 -17.92
C GLU A 218 -5.31 5.55 -16.74
N SER A 219 -5.81 5.80 -15.52
CA SER A 219 -5.08 5.49 -14.29
C SER A 219 -5.08 3.99 -14.02
N PHE A 220 -4.00 3.49 -13.45
CA PHE A 220 -3.86 2.07 -13.09
C PHE A 220 -3.19 1.91 -11.72
N PRO A 221 -3.34 0.74 -11.06
CA PRO A 221 -2.72 0.50 -9.77
C PRO A 221 -1.20 0.32 -9.93
N THR A 222 -0.45 1.35 -9.60
CA THR A 222 1.01 1.38 -9.64
C THR A 222 1.60 0.66 -8.45
N TYR A 223 1.58 -0.67 -8.47
CA TYR A 223 2.11 -1.51 -7.40
C TYR A 223 3.61 -1.30 -7.19
N TYR A 224 4.05 -1.50 -5.95
CA TYR A 224 5.48 -1.50 -5.58
C TYR A 224 5.73 -2.48 -4.43
N ALA A 225 6.94 -2.98 -4.33
CA ALA A 225 7.32 -3.93 -3.29
C ALA A 225 8.76 -3.68 -2.82
N SER A 226 9.08 -4.11 -1.61
CA SER A 226 10.37 -3.85 -0.97
C SER A 226 11.55 -4.25 -1.85
N THR A 227 11.65 -5.52 -2.22
CA THR A 227 12.81 -6.07 -2.96
C THR A 227 12.36 -7.11 -3.97
N CYS A 228 12.69 -6.95 -5.24
CA CYS A 228 12.26 -7.90 -6.28
C CYS A 228 13.19 -9.12 -6.44
N GLY A 229 14.40 -9.10 -5.87
CA GLY A 229 15.35 -10.22 -5.97
C GLY A 229 15.92 -10.45 -7.37
N GLY A 230 16.02 -9.40 -8.19
CA GLY A 230 16.64 -9.45 -9.51
C GLY A 230 15.68 -9.29 -10.70
N HIS A 231 14.38 -9.47 -10.49
CA HIS A 231 13.37 -9.26 -11.54
C HIS A 231 12.00 -9.00 -10.92
N THR A 232 11.29 -7.98 -11.39
CA THR A 232 9.89 -7.77 -11.01
C THR A 232 8.98 -8.71 -11.81
N THR A 233 7.75 -8.93 -11.35
CA THR A 233 6.82 -9.87 -11.99
C THR A 233 5.51 -9.21 -12.43
N GLN A 234 4.64 -10.00 -13.04
CA GLN A 234 3.34 -9.57 -13.53
C GLN A 234 2.27 -9.70 -12.44
N PRO A 235 1.22 -8.84 -12.45
CA PRO A 235 0.13 -8.89 -11.47
C PRO A 235 -0.55 -10.26 -11.39
N VAL A 236 -0.82 -10.90 -12.53
CA VAL A 236 -1.47 -12.21 -12.58
C VAL A 236 -0.68 -13.29 -11.82
N THR A 237 0.64 -13.19 -11.75
CA THR A 237 1.49 -14.12 -10.98
C THR A 237 1.31 -13.94 -9.49
N SER A 238 1.03 -12.72 -9.04
CA SER A 238 0.85 -12.38 -7.63
C SER A 238 -0.62 -12.17 -7.23
N GLN A 239 -1.56 -12.65 -8.04
CA GLN A 239 -3.01 -12.51 -7.88
C GLN A 239 -3.46 -11.06 -7.65
N LEU A 240 -2.81 -10.10 -8.31
CA LEU A 240 -3.15 -8.69 -8.28
C LEU A 240 -3.87 -8.28 -9.57
N ASP A 241 -4.77 -7.30 -9.47
CA ASP A 241 -5.48 -6.74 -10.61
C ASP A 241 -4.55 -5.78 -11.38
N PRO A 242 -4.30 -5.98 -12.70
CA PRO A 242 -3.51 -5.06 -13.50
C PRO A 242 -4.20 -3.72 -13.77
N GLY A 243 -5.51 -3.58 -13.51
CA GLY A 243 -6.28 -2.40 -13.90
C GLY A 243 -6.21 -2.10 -15.41
N GLY A 244 -6.10 -3.14 -16.25
CA GLY A 244 -5.90 -2.99 -17.68
C GLY A 244 -4.46 -2.71 -18.14
N ALA A 245 -3.55 -2.29 -17.27
CA ALA A 245 -2.18 -1.86 -17.59
C ALA A 245 -1.19 -3.04 -17.67
N THR A 246 -1.36 -3.92 -18.63
CA THR A 246 -0.54 -5.14 -18.76
C THR A 246 0.91 -4.85 -19.16
N GLU A 247 1.17 -3.84 -19.98
CA GLU A 247 2.51 -3.46 -20.42
C GLU A 247 3.31 -2.78 -19.30
N PRO A 248 2.83 -1.71 -18.64
CA PRO A 248 3.56 -1.09 -17.54
C PRO A 248 3.81 -2.02 -16.34
N LEU A 249 2.95 -3.02 -16.15
CA LEU A 249 3.07 -4.02 -15.09
C LEU A 249 3.61 -5.36 -15.59
N GLY A 250 4.26 -5.38 -16.75
CA GLY A 250 4.78 -6.60 -17.40
C GLY A 250 5.95 -7.26 -16.69
N GLY A 251 6.56 -6.60 -15.72
CA GLY A 251 7.77 -7.04 -15.02
C GLY A 251 9.04 -6.73 -15.80
N VAL A 252 10.10 -6.32 -15.09
CA VAL A 252 11.39 -5.92 -15.66
C VAL A 252 12.57 -6.54 -14.89
N PRO A 253 13.71 -6.80 -15.54
CA PRO A 253 14.96 -7.11 -14.83
C PRO A 253 15.31 -5.98 -13.85
N CYS A 254 15.94 -6.30 -12.74
CA CYS A 254 16.39 -5.28 -11.76
C CYS A 254 17.69 -5.72 -11.10
N SER A 255 18.82 -5.19 -11.55
CA SER A 255 20.14 -5.41 -10.96
C SER A 255 20.44 -4.49 -9.77
N TYR A 256 19.57 -3.51 -9.48
CA TYR A 256 19.82 -2.47 -8.49
C TYR A 256 19.54 -2.89 -7.05
N CYS A 257 18.73 -3.93 -6.81
CA CYS A 257 18.35 -4.31 -5.45
C CYS A 257 19.31 -5.33 -4.78
N THR A 258 20.47 -5.61 -5.39
CA THR A 258 21.50 -6.51 -4.82
C THR A 258 22.00 -6.13 -3.42
N PRO A 259 22.07 -4.84 -3.01
CA PRO A 259 22.46 -4.48 -1.65
C PRO A 259 21.42 -4.82 -0.57
N SER A 260 20.21 -5.23 -0.94
CA SER A 260 19.17 -5.58 0.03
C SER A 260 19.57 -6.85 0.81
N LYS A 261 19.42 -6.81 2.12
CA LYS A 261 19.55 -8.01 2.97
C LYS A 261 18.50 -9.09 2.63
N TYR A 262 17.50 -8.74 1.86
CA TYR A 262 16.45 -9.64 1.37
C TYR A 262 16.62 -9.99 -0.11
N PHE A 263 17.78 -9.64 -0.71
CA PHE A 263 18.03 -10.02 -2.10
C PHE A 263 17.98 -11.53 -2.28
N THR A 264 18.58 -12.26 -1.35
CA THR A 264 18.43 -13.72 -1.18
C THR A 264 18.04 -14.03 0.26
N TRP A 265 17.32 -15.12 0.48
CA TRP A 265 16.94 -15.57 1.81
C TRP A 265 16.79 -17.10 1.87
N THR A 266 16.87 -17.65 3.07
CA THR A 266 16.57 -19.05 3.36
C THR A 266 15.63 -19.10 4.55
N GLU A 267 14.53 -19.87 4.43
CA GLU A 267 13.56 -20.08 5.50
C GLU A 267 13.32 -21.57 5.71
N THR A 268 13.23 -21.98 6.96
CA THR A 268 12.92 -23.36 7.36
C THR A 268 11.48 -23.42 7.87
N VAL A 269 10.66 -24.26 7.26
CA VAL A 269 9.23 -24.34 7.51
C VAL A 269 8.86 -25.74 7.99
N SER A 270 8.19 -25.84 9.14
CA SER A 270 7.66 -27.10 9.62
C SER A 270 6.52 -27.61 8.71
N VAL A 271 6.61 -28.85 8.24
CA VAL A 271 5.55 -29.49 7.44
C VAL A 271 4.22 -29.50 8.20
N ALA A 272 4.26 -29.78 9.50
CA ALA A 272 3.05 -29.80 10.33
C ALA A 272 2.36 -28.43 10.39
N LYS A 273 3.12 -27.34 10.61
CA LYS A 273 2.60 -25.97 10.62
C LYS A 273 2.05 -25.56 9.24
N LEU A 274 2.77 -25.91 8.17
CA LEU A 274 2.32 -25.63 6.80
C LEU A 274 0.99 -26.33 6.50
N LEU A 275 0.85 -27.60 6.84
CA LEU A 275 -0.39 -28.36 6.62
C LEU A 275 -1.55 -27.78 7.44
N GLU A 276 -1.31 -27.41 8.70
CA GLU A 276 -2.35 -26.76 9.53
C GLU A 276 -2.80 -25.41 8.94
N ALA A 277 -1.85 -24.59 8.46
CA ALA A 277 -2.15 -23.32 7.80
C ALA A 277 -2.89 -23.49 6.44
N LEU A 278 -2.66 -24.60 5.73
CA LEU A 278 -3.32 -24.91 4.46
C LEU A 278 -4.63 -25.71 4.64
N LYS A 279 -4.97 -26.15 5.83
CA LYS A 279 -6.20 -26.90 6.13
C LYS A 279 -7.48 -26.19 5.67
N PRO A 280 -7.65 -24.84 5.85
CA PRO A 280 -8.81 -24.13 5.32
C PRO A 280 -8.90 -24.17 3.78
N ARG A 281 -7.80 -24.47 3.08
CA ARG A 281 -7.73 -24.65 1.63
C ARG A 281 -8.02 -26.09 1.19
N GLY A 282 -8.34 -26.99 2.14
CA GLY A 282 -8.67 -28.39 1.89
C GLY A 282 -7.46 -29.31 1.75
N VAL A 283 -6.27 -28.89 2.19
CA VAL A 283 -5.05 -29.71 2.25
C VAL A 283 -5.04 -30.47 3.60
N ALA A 284 -4.65 -31.75 3.57
CA ALA A 284 -4.62 -32.61 4.74
C ALA A 284 -3.34 -33.47 4.79
N PRO A 285 -2.88 -33.92 5.97
CA PRO A 285 -1.69 -34.79 6.05
C PRO A 285 -1.94 -36.17 5.43
N PRO A 286 -0.86 -36.90 5.08
CA PRO A 286 0.52 -36.42 5.02
C PRO A 286 0.81 -35.62 3.75
N LEU A 287 1.77 -34.67 3.84
CA LEU A 287 2.34 -34.03 2.66
C LEU A 287 3.13 -35.04 1.82
N ARG A 288 2.91 -35.04 0.51
CA ARG A 288 3.60 -35.93 -0.45
C ARG A 288 4.52 -35.17 -1.39
N ALA A 289 4.03 -34.09 -2.00
CA ALA A 289 4.82 -33.27 -2.93
C ALA A 289 4.35 -31.82 -2.93
N ILE A 290 5.25 -30.92 -3.31
CA ILE A 290 4.99 -29.52 -3.61
C ILE A 290 5.59 -29.26 -5.00
N GLU A 291 4.76 -28.81 -5.94
CA GLU A 291 5.14 -28.52 -7.31
C GLU A 291 4.71 -27.11 -7.70
N TYR A 292 5.57 -26.39 -8.40
CA TYR A 292 5.26 -25.06 -8.89
C TYR A 292 4.67 -25.17 -10.30
N THR A 293 3.36 -24.90 -10.41
CA THR A 293 2.59 -25.17 -11.63
C THR A 293 2.37 -23.95 -12.50
N LYS A 294 2.57 -22.74 -11.95
CA LYS A 294 2.53 -21.49 -12.71
C LYS A 294 3.69 -20.61 -12.29
N VAL A 295 4.65 -20.46 -13.16
CA VAL A 295 5.83 -19.64 -12.95
C VAL A 295 5.82 -18.46 -13.91
N GLY A 296 5.86 -17.26 -13.35
CA GLY A 296 5.89 -16.00 -14.10
C GLY A 296 7.32 -15.53 -14.41
N ARG A 297 7.42 -14.32 -14.94
CA ARG A 297 8.71 -13.70 -15.26
C ARG A 297 9.58 -13.59 -14.00
N GLY A 298 10.89 -13.80 -14.18
CA GLY A 298 11.88 -13.72 -13.10
C GLY A 298 11.83 -14.89 -12.09
N GLY A 299 11.12 -15.98 -12.39
CA GLY A 299 11.03 -17.16 -11.51
C GLY A 299 9.98 -17.04 -10.42
N TRP A 300 9.08 -16.06 -10.49
CA TRP A 300 8.01 -15.88 -9.51
C TRP A 300 6.93 -16.94 -9.67
N VAL A 301 6.57 -17.58 -8.54
CA VAL A 301 5.59 -18.68 -8.48
C VAL A 301 4.19 -18.11 -8.23
N GLY A 302 3.28 -18.32 -9.19
CA GLY A 302 1.89 -17.90 -9.10
C GLY A 302 0.97 -18.94 -8.50
N GLU A 303 1.25 -20.22 -8.72
CA GLU A 303 0.46 -21.34 -8.23
C GLU A 303 1.33 -22.49 -7.76
N VAL A 304 0.88 -23.14 -6.69
CA VAL A 304 1.56 -24.29 -6.09
C VAL A 304 0.58 -25.45 -6.06
N THR A 305 0.94 -26.58 -6.68
CA THR A 305 0.20 -27.84 -6.54
C THR A 305 0.74 -28.61 -5.35
N VAL A 306 -0.10 -28.84 -4.35
CA VAL A 306 0.21 -29.64 -3.17
C VAL A 306 -0.41 -31.02 -3.33
N THR A 307 0.43 -32.06 -3.31
CA THR A 307 -0.01 -33.47 -3.26
C THR A 307 -0.01 -33.94 -1.81
N PHE A 308 -1.10 -34.55 -1.35
CA PHE A 308 -1.30 -34.89 0.05
C PHE A 308 -2.16 -36.15 0.24
N GLY A 309 -2.17 -36.69 1.47
CA GLY A 309 -2.99 -37.85 1.83
C GLY A 309 -2.66 -39.08 0.98
N ASN A 310 -3.65 -39.62 0.29
CA ASN A 310 -3.57 -40.79 -0.58
C ASN A 310 -3.31 -40.43 -2.07
N GLY A 311 -2.67 -39.32 -2.34
CA GLY A 311 -2.36 -38.88 -3.71
C GLY A 311 -3.30 -37.79 -4.25
N ARG A 312 -4.18 -37.24 -3.40
CA ARG A 312 -5.01 -36.10 -3.81
C ARG A 312 -4.14 -34.87 -4.02
N THR A 313 -4.57 -34.01 -4.93
CA THR A 313 -3.88 -32.75 -5.24
C THR A 313 -4.77 -31.54 -4.97
N LYS A 314 -4.17 -30.43 -4.63
CA LYS A 314 -4.82 -29.13 -4.51
C LYS A 314 -3.92 -28.05 -5.09
N VAL A 315 -4.47 -27.25 -6.01
CA VAL A 315 -3.81 -26.03 -6.46
C VAL A 315 -4.08 -24.93 -5.42
N VAL A 316 -3.01 -24.32 -4.92
CA VAL A 316 -3.02 -23.24 -3.94
C VAL A 316 -2.43 -22.00 -4.63
N PRO A 317 -3.11 -20.83 -4.58
CA PRO A 317 -2.54 -19.58 -5.05
C PRO A 317 -1.21 -19.28 -4.36
N GLY A 318 -0.24 -18.74 -5.11
CA GLY A 318 1.10 -18.44 -4.57
C GLY A 318 1.06 -17.51 -3.35
N THR A 319 0.16 -16.53 -3.33
CA THR A 319 -0.04 -15.62 -2.19
C THR A 319 -0.50 -16.34 -0.94
N ASP A 320 -1.42 -17.30 -1.08
CA ASP A 320 -1.92 -18.10 0.03
C ASP A 320 -0.84 -19.06 0.55
N PHE A 321 -0.10 -19.69 -0.36
CA PHE A 321 1.02 -20.55 -0.01
C PHE A 321 2.13 -19.77 0.70
N ARG A 322 2.47 -18.57 0.20
CA ARG A 322 3.42 -17.66 0.83
C ARG A 322 3.03 -17.37 2.28
N SER A 323 1.77 -17.00 2.50
CA SER A 323 1.24 -16.68 3.84
C SER A 323 1.26 -17.89 4.76
N ALA A 324 0.83 -19.06 4.28
CA ALA A 324 0.80 -20.30 5.06
C ALA A 324 2.21 -20.78 5.44
N ALA A 325 3.19 -20.62 4.55
CA ALA A 325 4.57 -21.00 4.77
C ALA A 325 5.43 -19.91 5.44
N GLY A 326 4.89 -18.68 5.63
CA GLY A 326 5.63 -17.56 6.21
C GLY A 326 6.80 -17.07 5.35
N LEU A 327 6.75 -17.25 4.02
CA LEU A 327 7.83 -16.88 3.10
C LEU A 327 7.85 -15.37 2.82
N ARG A 328 9.02 -14.83 2.54
CA ARG A 328 9.20 -13.41 2.22
C ARG A 328 8.62 -13.02 0.87
N SER A 329 8.69 -13.94 -0.11
CA SER A 329 8.19 -13.75 -1.47
C SER A 329 7.85 -15.10 -2.10
N MET A 330 7.26 -15.07 -3.29
CA MET A 330 7.11 -16.25 -4.13
C MET A 330 8.14 -16.32 -5.28
N ASN A 331 9.22 -15.56 -5.21
CA ASN A 331 10.41 -15.80 -6.02
C ASN A 331 11.30 -16.83 -5.28
N VAL A 332 10.94 -18.09 -5.39
CA VAL A 332 11.43 -19.18 -4.55
C VAL A 332 11.70 -20.45 -5.33
N GLU A 333 12.78 -21.13 -5.00
CA GLU A 333 13.12 -22.44 -5.54
C GLU A 333 12.26 -23.56 -4.90
N PRO A 334 12.09 -24.71 -5.55
CA PRO A 334 11.42 -25.86 -4.94
C PRO A 334 12.06 -26.21 -3.59
N PRO A 335 11.25 -26.50 -2.55
CA PRO A 335 11.77 -26.75 -1.22
C PRO A 335 12.57 -28.06 -1.13
N THR A 336 13.59 -28.06 -0.28
CA THR A 336 14.33 -29.26 0.07
C THR A 336 13.73 -29.88 1.34
N PRO A 337 13.21 -31.13 1.30
CA PRO A 337 12.74 -31.81 2.50
C PRO A 337 13.92 -32.24 3.39
N MET A 338 13.71 -32.12 4.71
CA MET A 338 14.69 -32.49 5.72
C MET A 338 14.17 -33.67 6.57
N PRO A 339 15.09 -34.52 7.11
CA PRO A 339 14.68 -35.68 7.92
C PRO A 339 13.88 -35.36 9.19
N ASP A 340 14.04 -34.13 9.72
CA ASP A 340 13.33 -33.64 10.91
C ASP A 340 11.90 -33.19 10.69
N GLY A 341 11.36 -33.40 9.48
CA GLY A 341 10.00 -33.00 9.13
C GLY A 341 9.86 -31.51 8.80
N THR A 342 10.97 -30.85 8.42
CA THR A 342 10.96 -29.48 7.90
C THR A 342 11.22 -29.43 6.39
N LEU A 343 10.91 -28.26 5.80
CA LEU A 343 11.20 -27.89 4.41
C LEU A 343 12.12 -26.67 4.43
N VAL A 344 13.22 -26.72 3.71
CA VAL A 344 14.11 -25.57 3.51
C VAL A 344 13.77 -24.91 2.18
N PHE A 345 13.31 -23.67 2.24
CA PHE A 345 13.06 -22.82 1.10
C PHE A 345 14.21 -21.84 0.88
N ARG A 346 14.67 -21.71 -0.36
CA ARG A 346 15.63 -20.68 -0.81
C ARG A 346 14.93 -19.78 -1.79
N GLY A 347 14.97 -18.48 -1.55
CA GLY A 347 14.25 -17.53 -2.38
C GLY A 347 14.94 -16.17 -2.49
N LYS A 348 14.30 -15.26 -3.21
CA LYS A 348 14.81 -13.93 -3.54
C LYS A 348 13.72 -12.89 -3.33
N GLY A 349 14.12 -11.73 -2.80
CA GLY A 349 13.21 -10.59 -2.65
C GLY A 349 12.27 -10.66 -1.45
N TRP A 350 11.50 -9.58 -1.25
CA TRP A 350 10.47 -9.46 -0.25
C TRP A 350 9.29 -8.66 -0.79
N GLY A 351 8.08 -9.21 -0.67
CA GLY A 351 6.83 -8.65 -1.14
C GLY A 351 6.25 -9.42 -2.32
N HIS A 352 5.35 -8.80 -3.06
CA HIS A 352 4.66 -9.41 -4.21
C HIS A 352 5.43 -9.28 -5.54
N GLY A 353 6.45 -8.44 -5.61
CA GLY A 353 7.34 -8.32 -6.78
C GLY A 353 6.80 -7.57 -7.99
N VAL A 354 5.58 -7.03 -7.94
CA VAL A 354 4.96 -6.32 -9.07
C VAL A 354 5.30 -4.83 -9.03
N GLY A 355 5.58 -4.23 -10.19
CA GLY A 355 5.84 -2.81 -10.37
C GLY A 355 7.20 -2.38 -9.82
N MET A 356 7.29 -1.27 -9.09
CA MET A 356 8.56 -0.70 -8.64
C MET A 356 9.17 -1.48 -7.46
N CYS A 357 10.44 -1.86 -7.61
CA CYS A 357 11.26 -2.34 -6.51
C CYS A 357 11.77 -1.16 -5.69
N GLN A 358 11.35 -1.03 -4.41
CA GLN A 358 11.71 0.12 -3.57
C GLN A 358 13.22 0.22 -3.34
N VAL A 359 13.89 -0.88 -2.99
CA VAL A 359 15.36 -0.87 -2.86
C VAL A 359 16.04 -0.56 -4.18
N GLY A 360 15.52 -1.10 -5.30
CA GLY A 360 16.04 -0.76 -6.62
C GLY A 360 15.87 0.72 -6.97
N CYS A 361 14.73 1.31 -6.66
CA CYS A 361 14.47 2.75 -6.80
C CYS A 361 15.48 3.59 -6.01
N GLN A 362 15.71 3.23 -4.74
CA GLN A 362 16.67 3.91 -3.86
C GLN A 362 18.09 3.85 -4.41
N GLU A 363 18.54 2.68 -4.88
CA GLU A 363 19.86 2.49 -5.46
C GLU A 363 20.04 3.23 -6.80
N MET A 364 19.00 3.24 -7.65
CA MET A 364 19.02 4.05 -8.87
C MET A 364 19.16 5.54 -8.51
N ALA A 365 18.39 6.03 -7.53
CA ALA A 365 18.50 7.43 -7.08
C ALA A 365 19.89 7.77 -6.51
N ARG A 366 20.51 6.86 -5.74
CA ARG A 366 21.91 7.03 -5.25
C ARG A 366 22.94 7.07 -6.39
N LYS A 367 22.67 6.38 -7.50
CA LYS A 367 23.49 6.41 -8.72
C LYS A 367 23.21 7.62 -9.62
N GLY A 368 22.35 8.56 -9.19
CA GLY A 368 22.07 9.82 -9.89
C GLY A 368 20.91 9.74 -10.89
N TYR A 369 20.18 8.62 -10.98
CA TYR A 369 18.98 8.56 -11.80
C TYR A 369 17.90 9.51 -11.25
N VAL A 370 17.25 10.26 -12.13
CA VAL A 370 16.11 11.10 -11.75
C VAL A 370 14.82 10.28 -11.69
N ALA A 371 13.82 10.81 -10.99
CA ALA A 371 12.56 10.10 -10.75
C ALA A 371 11.87 9.61 -12.03
N ASP A 372 11.87 10.42 -13.09
CA ASP A 372 11.34 10.05 -14.41
C ASP A 372 12.01 8.79 -14.99
N GLN A 373 13.34 8.73 -14.96
CA GLN A 373 14.08 7.57 -15.44
C GLN A 373 13.78 6.32 -14.63
N ILE A 374 13.66 6.46 -13.30
CA ILE A 374 13.32 5.36 -12.39
C ILE A 374 11.92 4.84 -12.71
N LEU A 375 10.95 5.73 -12.88
CA LEU A 375 9.55 5.37 -13.13
C LEU A 375 9.37 4.72 -14.51
N ARG A 376 10.00 5.26 -15.56
CA ARG A 376 9.99 4.65 -16.90
C ARG A 376 10.66 3.27 -16.92
N TYR A 377 11.66 3.05 -16.06
CA TYR A 377 12.31 1.75 -15.94
C TYR A 377 11.36 0.69 -15.37
N TYR A 378 10.64 1.02 -14.27
CA TYR A 378 9.77 0.05 -13.61
C TYR A 378 8.37 -0.06 -14.20
N TYR A 379 7.92 0.97 -14.93
CA TYR A 379 6.61 1.02 -15.60
C TYR A 379 6.78 1.40 -17.07
N PRO A 380 7.35 0.49 -17.90
CA PRO A 380 7.55 0.77 -19.31
C PRO A 380 6.23 1.09 -20.00
N GLY A 381 6.24 2.07 -20.90
CA GLY A 381 5.04 2.53 -21.61
C GLY A 381 4.10 3.44 -20.82
N ALA A 382 4.29 3.60 -19.49
CA ALA A 382 3.48 4.53 -18.73
C ALA A 382 3.81 5.99 -19.07
N GLU A 383 2.78 6.83 -19.00
CA GLU A 383 2.80 8.26 -19.28
C GLU A 383 2.67 9.04 -17.97
N PHE A 384 3.20 10.27 -17.94
CA PHE A 384 3.03 11.17 -16.80
C PHE A 384 1.87 12.11 -17.08
N THR A 385 0.87 12.10 -16.20
CA THR A 385 -0.31 12.96 -16.28
C THR A 385 -0.37 13.84 -15.03
N ARG A 386 -0.68 15.11 -15.21
CA ARG A 386 -0.94 16.03 -14.10
C ARG A 386 -2.44 16.17 -13.92
N LEU A 387 -2.93 15.89 -12.71
CA LEU A 387 -4.36 15.94 -12.37
C LEU A 387 -4.84 17.37 -12.05
N TYR A 388 -3.99 18.14 -11.36
CA TYR A 388 -4.28 19.50 -10.85
C TYR A 388 -2.99 20.30 -10.68
#